data_e2e60bb55e446cc239a23966defaddcf
#
_entry.id   e2e60bb55e446cc239a23966defaddcf
#
_cell.length_a   1.000
_cell.length_b   1.000
_cell.length_c   1.000
_cell.angle_alpha   90.00
_cell.angle_beta   90.00
_cell.angle_gamma   90.00
#
_symmetry.space_group_name_H-M   'P 1'
#
loop_
_entity.id
_entity.type
_entity.pdbx_description
1 polymer ?
#
loop_
_entity_poly.entity_id
_entity_poly.type
_entity_poly.pdbx_seq_one_letter_code
_entity_poly.pdbx_strand_id
1 'polypeptide(L)'
;MLKDVVPMAPKRTLVTGCNGQLGHAVRALAEERGVAKDFDFCDIDTFDMSDPETYAQYDWSLYGTVINCGAYTAVDKAETPEGRVTAWKANATGPTLLARTCAGHGITLVHVSSDYVFDGTAEVHTEDEPFSPLSVYGQTKAAGDIAVAGCPRHYIMRSSWVIGEGHNF
;
A
#
# COMPACT_ATOMS: atom_id res chain seq x y z
N MET A 1 -6.45 37.70 23.46
CA MET A 1 -7.53 36.80 23.08
C MET A 1 -6.89 35.61 22.37
N LEU A 2 -6.69 34.52 23.08
CA LEU A 2 -6.30 33.25 22.46
C LEU A 2 -7.54 32.78 21.68
N LYS A 3 -7.40 32.65 20.35
CA LYS A 3 -8.45 32.04 19.52
C LYS A 3 -8.61 30.60 20.01
N ASP A 4 -9.84 30.20 20.32
CA ASP A 4 -10.19 28.84 20.67
C ASP A 4 -9.66 27.90 19.58
N VAL A 5 -8.61 27.14 19.90
CA VAL A 5 -8.11 26.09 19.05
C VAL A 5 -9.16 24.98 19.13
N VAL A 6 -10.05 24.92 18.15
CA VAL A 6 -10.98 23.80 18.00
C VAL A 6 -10.12 22.56 17.84
N PRO A 7 -10.22 21.56 18.73
CA PRO A 7 -9.47 20.33 18.57
C PRO A 7 -9.88 19.70 17.23
N MET A 8 -8.90 19.53 16.32
CA MET A 8 -9.16 18.78 15.10
C MET A 8 -9.57 17.36 15.49
N ALA A 9 -10.68 16.87 14.91
CA ALA A 9 -11.08 15.48 15.10
C ALA A 9 -9.91 14.55 14.77
N PRO A 10 -9.72 13.44 15.51
CA PRO A 10 -8.68 12.48 15.20
C PRO A 10 -8.87 11.98 13.78
N LYS A 11 -7.80 12.03 12.99
CA LYS A 11 -7.84 11.60 11.59
C LYS A 11 -7.89 10.08 11.52
N ARG A 12 -8.67 9.56 10.57
CA ARG A 12 -8.87 8.13 10.33
C ARG A 12 -7.69 7.50 9.59
N THR A 13 -7.67 6.19 9.58
CA THR A 13 -6.75 5.38 8.76
C THR A 13 -7.54 4.68 7.65
N LEU A 14 -7.13 4.84 6.41
CA LEU A 14 -7.64 4.06 5.27
C LEU A 14 -6.75 2.84 5.03
N VAL A 15 -7.34 1.65 4.90
CA VAL A 15 -6.64 0.40 4.56
C VAL A 15 -7.12 -0.07 3.20
N THR A 16 -6.22 -0.13 2.22
CA THR A 16 -6.52 -0.67 0.88
C THR A 16 -6.14 -2.14 0.80
N GLY A 17 -6.79 -2.92 -0.09
CA GLY A 17 -6.55 -4.35 -0.18
C GLY A 17 -7.03 -5.13 1.06
N CYS A 18 -8.15 -4.70 1.63
CA CYS A 18 -8.64 -5.20 2.91
C CYS A 18 -9.13 -6.66 2.87
N ASN A 19 -9.43 -7.20 1.67
CA ASN A 19 -9.84 -8.60 1.49
C ASN A 19 -8.66 -9.54 1.27
N GLY A 20 -7.43 -8.99 1.15
CA GLY A 20 -6.21 -9.78 1.13
C GLY A 20 -5.78 -10.22 2.52
N GLN A 21 -4.82 -11.14 2.58
CA GLN A 21 -4.32 -11.74 3.81
C GLN A 21 -3.87 -10.70 4.85
N LEU A 22 -3.06 -9.74 4.44
CA LEU A 22 -2.58 -8.70 5.35
C LEU A 22 -3.69 -7.72 5.75
N GLY A 23 -4.57 -7.36 4.82
CA GLY A 23 -5.73 -6.50 5.11
C GLY A 23 -6.68 -7.11 6.14
N HIS A 24 -6.93 -8.42 6.06
CA HIS A 24 -7.68 -9.18 7.08
C HIS A 24 -6.99 -9.12 8.44
N ALA A 25 -5.67 -9.33 8.49
CA ALA A 25 -4.91 -9.27 9.74
C ALA A 25 -4.97 -7.86 10.38
N VAL A 26 -4.85 -6.80 9.57
CA VAL A 26 -4.99 -5.41 10.07
C VAL A 26 -6.39 -5.17 10.63
N ARG A 27 -7.44 -5.65 9.95
CA ARG A 27 -8.83 -5.53 10.42
C ARG A 27 -9.02 -6.26 11.76
N ALA A 28 -8.63 -7.52 11.83
CA ALA A 28 -8.75 -8.32 13.05
C ALA A 28 -8.03 -7.67 14.24
N LEU A 29 -6.83 -7.16 14.02
CA LEU A 29 -6.07 -6.46 15.05
C LEU A 29 -6.73 -5.14 15.49
N ALA A 30 -7.32 -4.39 14.57
CA ALA A 30 -8.04 -3.16 14.89
C ALA A 30 -9.29 -3.45 15.73
N GLU A 31 -10.01 -4.53 15.44
CA GLU A 31 -11.16 -5.01 16.21
C GLU A 31 -10.74 -5.46 17.60
N GLU A 32 -9.72 -6.32 17.71
CA GLU A 32 -9.16 -6.80 18.98
C GLU A 32 -8.75 -5.64 19.90
N ARG A 33 -8.15 -4.60 19.32
CA ARG A 33 -7.70 -3.41 20.07
C ARG A 33 -8.81 -2.38 20.32
N GLY A 34 -10.02 -2.62 19.82
CA GLY A 34 -11.16 -1.71 20.01
C GLY A 34 -11.03 -0.38 19.28
N VAL A 35 -10.18 -0.30 18.24
CA VAL A 35 -9.94 0.92 17.45
C VAL A 35 -10.50 0.85 16.04
N ALA A 36 -11.23 -0.20 15.67
CA ALA A 36 -11.77 -0.40 14.34
C ALA A 36 -12.63 0.77 13.83
N LYS A 37 -13.29 1.52 14.73
CA LYS A 37 -14.06 2.72 14.40
C LYS A 37 -13.22 3.83 13.76
N ASP A 38 -11.92 3.85 13.98
CA ASP A 38 -10.98 4.84 13.46
C ASP A 38 -10.36 4.42 12.12
N PHE A 39 -10.81 3.27 11.57
CA PHE A 39 -10.36 2.70 10.31
C PHE A 39 -11.49 2.64 9.28
N ASP A 40 -11.14 2.87 8.02
CA ASP A 40 -11.94 2.53 6.85
C ASP A 40 -11.18 1.49 6.03
N PHE A 41 -11.92 0.50 5.54
CA PHE A 41 -11.36 -0.63 4.81
C PHE A 41 -11.96 -0.68 3.40
N CYS A 42 -11.13 -0.71 2.38
CA CYS A 42 -11.54 -0.78 0.98
C CYS A 42 -10.73 -1.81 0.20
N ASP A 43 -11.31 -2.29 -0.89
CA ASP A 43 -10.66 -3.20 -1.83
C ASP A 43 -10.98 -2.78 -3.27
N ILE A 44 -10.49 -3.51 -4.26
CA ILE A 44 -10.57 -3.17 -5.68
C ILE A 44 -12.01 -2.92 -6.17
N ASP A 45 -13.01 -3.55 -5.58
CA ASP A 45 -14.43 -3.37 -5.89
C ASP A 45 -15.00 -2.02 -5.43
N THR A 46 -14.40 -1.40 -4.41
CA THR A 46 -14.80 -0.11 -3.86
C THR A 46 -13.79 1.00 -4.06
N PHE A 47 -12.52 0.64 -4.25
CA PHE A 47 -11.41 1.56 -4.49
C PHE A 47 -10.33 0.89 -5.34
N ASP A 48 -10.43 1.01 -6.65
CA ASP A 48 -9.33 0.65 -7.56
C ASP A 48 -8.23 1.71 -7.49
N MET A 49 -7.12 1.39 -6.82
CA MET A 49 -5.96 2.29 -6.69
C MET A 49 -5.41 2.75 -8.05
N SER A 50 -5.60 1.98 -9.12
CA SER A 50 -5.08 2.29 -10.45
C SER A 50 -6.00 3.17 -11.28
N ASP A 51 -7.23 3.43 -10.80
CA ASP A 51 -8.22 4.28 -11.45
C ASP A 51 -8.31 5.65 -10.77
N PRO A 52 -7.90 6.74 -11.44
CA PRO A 52 -7.96 8.09 -10.87
C PRO A 52 -9.39 8.52 -10.47
N GLU A 53 -10.44 7.99 -11.11
CA GLU A 53 -11.83 8.39 -10.85
C GLU A 53 -12.31 7.92 -9.46
N THR A 54 -11.76 6.81 -8.96
CA THR A 54 -12.13 6.31 -7.62
C THR A 54 -11.68 7.24 -6.50
N TYR A 55 -10.60 8.00 -6.73
CA TYR A 55 -10.07 8.95 -5.73
C TYR A 55 -11.01 10.12 -5.44
N ALA A 56 -11.84 10.52 -6.42
CA ALA A 56 -12.83 11.60 -6.27
C ALA A 56 -13.99 11.24 -5.32
N GLN A 57 -14.17 9.97 -5.03
CA GLN A 57 -15.24 9.46 -4.15
C GLN A 57 -14.89 9.57 -2.66
N TYR A 58 -13.61 9.89 -2.33
CA TYR A 58 -13.12 9.93 -0.96
C TYR A 58 -12.86 11.37 -0.52
N ASP A 59 -13.30 11.71 0.69
CA ASP A 59 -12.88 12.94 1.38
C ASP A 59 -11.53 12.69 2.07
N TRP A 60 -10.45 12.99 1.35
CA TRP A 60 -9.09 12.79 1.83
C TRP A 60 -8.72 13.63 3.06
N SER A 61 -9.51 14.66 3.38
CA SER A 61 -9.29 15.49 4.58
C SER A 61 -9.55 14.72 5.88
N LEU A 62 -10.30 13.63 5.83
CA LEU A 62 -10.61 12.77 6.96
C LEU A 62 -9.44 11.87 7.37
N TYR A 63 -8.49 11.62 6.46
CA TYR A 63 -7.43 10.64 6.69
C TYR A 63 -6.12 11.28 7.14
N GLY A 64 -5.48 10.64 8.11
CA GLY A 64 -4.11 10.95 8.56
C GLY A 64 -3.10 9.92 8.11
N THR A 65 -3.57 8.69 7.86
CA THR A 65 -2.75 7.55 7.44
C THR A 65 -3.48 6.74 6.38
N VAL A 66 -2.73 6.24 5.41
CA VAL A 66 -3.15 5.19 4.48
C VAL A 66 -2.21 4.01 4.64
N ILE A 67 -2.76 2.81 4.83
CA ILE A 67 -2.02 1.54 4.83
C ILE A 67 -2.36 0.81 3.54
N ASN A 68 -1.41 0.75 2.62
CA ASN A 68 -1.59 0.03 1.35
C ASN A 68 -1.15 -1.43 1.49
N CYS A 69 -2.13 -2.31 1.66
CA CYS A 69 -1.97 -3.77 1.62
C CYS A 69 -2.33 -4.37 0.25
N GLY A 70 -2.90 -3.56 -0.66
CA GLY A 70 -3.30 -4.03 -1.98
C GLY A 70 -2.11 -4.21 -2.92
N ALA A 71 -2.05 -5.37 -3.57
CA ALA A 71 -1.06 -5.69 -4.59
C ALA A 71 -1.55 -6.83 -5.50
N TYR A 72 -1.01 -6.88 -6.72
CA TYR A 72 -1.05 -8.09 -7.54
C TYR A 72 0.11 -9.00 -7.11
N THR A 73 -0.19 -10.21 -6.68
CA THR A 73 0.78 -11.11 -6.03
C THR A 73 1.03 -12.42 -6.79
N ALA A 74 0.35 -12.65 -7.91
CA ALA A 74 0.55 -13.85 -8.72
C ALA A 74 1.85 -13.76 -9.54
N VAL A 75 2.98 -14.05 -8.91
CA VAL A 75 4.35 -13.87 -9.43
C VAL A 75 4.53 -14.49 -10.81
N ASP A 76 4.25 -15.80 -10.97
CA ASP A 76 4.42 -16.50 -12.23
C ASP A 76 3.49 -15.98 -13.32
N LYS A 77 2.25 -15.63 -12.96
CA LYS A 77 1.28 -15.09 -13.91
C LYS A 77 1.66 -13.67 -14.37
N ALA A 78 2.42 -12.91 -13.58
CA ALA A 78 2.95 -11.62 -13.97
C ALA A 78 3.88 -11.70 -15.20
N GLU A 79 4.48 -12.86 -15.49
CA GLU A 79 5.32 -13.06 -16.66
C GLU A 79 4.51 -13.17 -17.97
N THR A 80 3.20 -13.44 -17.90
CA THR A 80 2.33 -13.44 -19.09
C THR A 80 2.03 -12.02 -19.56
N PRO A 81 1.70 -11.78 -20.86
CA PRO A 81 1.36 -10.46 -21.36
C PRO A 81 0.22 -9.77 -20.56
N GLU A 82 -0.85 -10.51 -20.26
CA GLU A 82 -2.02 -10.01 -19.53
C GLU A 82 -1.70 -9.78 -18.05
N GLY A 83 -0.99 -10.72 -17.43
CA GLY A 83 -0.57 -10.62 -16.04
C GLY A 83 0.38 -9.46 -15.81
N ARG A 84 1.27 -9.20 -16.75
CA ARG A 84 2.19 -8.05 -16.74
C ARG A 84 1.43 -6.73 -16.69
N VAL A 85 0.42 -6.54 -17.54
CA VAL A 85 -0.40 -5.33 -17.56
C VAL A 85 -1.11 -5.14 -16.21
N THR A 86 -1.68 -6.21 -15.67
CA THR A 86 -2.39 -6.17 -14.38
C THR A 86 -1.42 -5.87 -13.23
N ALA A 87 -0.24 -6.51 -13.22
CA ALA A 87 0.78 -6.29 -12.21
C ALA A 87 1.29 -4.83 -12.23
N TRP A 88 1.56 -4.26 -13.41
CA TRP A 88 1.97 -2.85 -13.53
C TRP A 88 0.88 -1.89 -13.04
N LYS A 89 -0.39 -2.15 -13.37
CA LYS A 89 -1.51 -1.35 -12.86
C LYS A 89 -1.55 -1.36 -11.33
N ALA A 90 -1.62 -2.55 -10.74
CA ALA A 90 -1.81 -2.70 -9.30
C ALA A 90 -0.58 -2.28 -8.49
N ASN A 91 0.64 -2.66 -8.93
CA ASN A 91 1.85 -2.52 -8.14
C ASN A 91 2.65 -1.24 -8.43
N ALA A 92 2.44 -0.58 -9.57
CA ALA A 92 3.15 0.64 -9.94
C ALA A 92 2.20 1.84 -10.11
N THR A 93 1.18 1.75 -10.98
CA THR A 93 0.24 2.87 -11.21
C THR A 93 -0.55 3.20 -9.95
N GLY A 94 -1.12 2.18 -9.28
CA GLY A 94 -1.88 2.37 -8.05
C GLY A 94 -1.06 3.07 -6.95
N PRO A 95 0.09 2.54 -6.53
CA PRO A 95 0.96 3.22 -5.56
C PRO A 95 1.40 4.63 -5.99
N THR A 96 1.60 4.88 -7.29
CA THR A 96 1.93 6.23 -7.79
C THR A 96 0.79 7.22 -7.53
N LEU A 97 -0.45 6.86 -7.85
CA LEU A 97 -1.62 7.72 -7.63
C LEU A 97 -1.84 7.92 -6.13
N LEU A 98 -1.72 6.85 -5.34
CA LEU A 98 -1.88 6.90 -3.89
C LEU A 98 -0.84 7.79 -3.22
N ALA A 99 0.44 7.67 -3.62
CA ALA A 99 1.53 8.51 -3.13
C ALA A 99 1.31 10.00 -3.45
N ARG A 100 0.85 10.33 -4.66
CA ARG A 100 0.50 11.71 -5.05
C ARG A 100 -0.64 12.26 -4.21
N THR A 101 -1.69 11.48 -3.99
CA THR A 101 -2.83 11.87 -3.17
C THR A 101 -2.41 12.10 -1.73
N CYS A 102 -1.67 11.16 -1.14
CA CYS A 102 -1.16 11.28 0.22
C CYS A 102 -0.26 12.52 0.38
N ALA A 103 0.64 12.76 -0.57
CA ALA A 103 1.51 13.94 -0.58
C ALA A 103 0.69 15.25 -0.64
N GLY A 104 -0.33 15.32 -1.51
CA GLY A 104 -1.19 16.50 -1.67
C GLY A 104 -2.03 16.84 -0.43
N HIS A 105 -2.36 15.85 0.39
CA HIS A 105 -3.19 16.00 1.60
C HIS A 105 -2.40 15.91 2.91
N GLY A 106 -1.06 15.75 2.86
CA GLY A 106 -0.21 15.60 4.04
C GLY A 106 -0.50 14.32 4.84
N ILE A 107 -0.93 13.26 4.16
CA ILE A 107 -1.25 11.95 4.73
C ILE A 107 0.03 11.10 4.79
N THR A 108 0.19 10.30 5.84
CA THR A 108 1.26 9.32 5.94
C THR A 108 0.89 8.07 5.17
N LEU A 109 1.72 7.65 4.22
CA LEU A 109 1.54 6.43 3.43
C LEU A 109 2.42 5.31 3.96
N VAL A 110 1.82 4.23 4.43
CA VAL A 110 2.49 2.97 4.76
C VAL A 110 2.26 2.01 3.60
N HIS A 111 3.31 1.64 2.88
CA HIS A 111 3.24 0.78 1.70
C HIS A 111 3.92 -0.56 1.97
N VAL A 112 3.18 -1.64 1.73
CA VAL A 112 3.73 -2.99 1.86
C VAL A 112 4.33 -3.42 0.53
N SER A 113 5.62 -3.69 0.55
CA SER A 113 6.43 -4.13 -0.58
C SER A 113 6.96 -5.56 -0.35
N SER A 114 7.95 -5.96 -1.13
CA SER A 114 8.49 -7.31 -1.16
C SER A 114 10.02 -7.29 -1.28
N ASP A 115 10.67 -8.32 -0.79
CA ASP A 115 12.06 -8.65 -1.03
C ASP A 115 12.38 -8.98 -2.49
N TYR A 116 11.38 -9.32 -3.32
CA TYR A 116 11.52 -9.51 -4.77
C TYR A 116 12.02 -8.26 -5.53
N VAL A 117 12.11 -7.12 -4.87
CA VAL A 117 12.77 -5.92 -5.42
C VAL A 117 14.29 -6.08 -5.51
N PHE A 118 14.84 -7.12 -4.92
CA PHE A 118 16.25 -7.51 -4.94
C PHE A 118 16.45 -8.81 -5.73
N ASP A 119 17.72 -9.17 -5.99
CA ASP A 119 18.08 -10.37 -6.75
C ASP A 119 18.30 -11.62 -5.88
N GLY A 120 18.27 -11.47 -4.56
CA GLY A 120 18.45 -12.57 -3.61
C GLY A 120 19.88 -13.10 -3.52
N THR A 121 20.88 -12.38 -4.02
CA THR A 121 22.29 -12.81 -3.97
C THR A 121 22.97 -12.47 -2.64
N ALA A 122 22.43 -11.48 -1.90
CA ALA A 122 22.91 -11.12 -0.59
C ALA A 122 22.17 -11.92 0.50
N GLU A 123 22.89 -12.28 1.58
CA GLU A 123 22.27 -12.93 2.75
C GLU A 123 21.37 -11.97 3.53
N VAL A 124 21.73 -10.69 3.57
CA VAL A 124 20.98 -9.61 4.20
C VAL A 124 20.88 -8.43 3.23
N HIS A 125 19.66 -8.00 2.95
CA HIS A 125 19.37 -6.81 2.16
C HIS A 125 19.14 -5.60 3.08
N THR A 126 19.67 -4.44 2.70
CA THR A 126 19.48 -3.19 3.44
C THR A 126 18.49 -2.26 2.73
N GLU A 127 17.99 -1.26 3.46
CA GLU A 127 17.03 -0.29 2.91
C GLU A 127 17.62 0.55 1.76
N ASP A 128 18.93 0.79 1.80
CA ASP A 128 19.66 1.63 0.82
C ASP A 128 20.20 0.83 -0.38
N GLU A 129 20.00 -0.48 -0.41
CA GLU A 129 20.47 -1.32 -1.51
C GLU A 129 19.75 -0.96 -2.80
N PRO A 130 20.50 -0.82 -3.94
CA PRO A 130 19.88 -0.60 -5.25
C PRO A 130 18.93 -1.75 -5.64
N PHE A 131 17.82 -1.40 -6.27
CA PHE A 131 16.89 -2.41 -6.79
C PHE A 131 17.54 -3.25 -7.88
N SER A 132 17.35 -4.58 -7.78
CA SER A 132 17.87 -5.58 -8.72
C SER A 132 16.83 -6.69 -9.02
N PRO A 133 15.54 -6.36 -9.29
CA PRO A 133 14.47 -7.34 -9.43
C PRO A 133 14.68 -8.24 -10.64
N LEU A 134 14.52 -9.56 -10.46
CA LEU A 134 14.68 -10.57 -11.52
C LEU A 134 13.36 -10.85 -12.25
N SER A 135 12.20 -10.69 -11.61
CA SER A 135 10.87 -11.00 -12.16
C SER A 135 10.09 -9.75 -12.51
N VAL A 136 9.08 -9.89 -13.38
CA VAL A 136 8.13 -8.80 -13.68
C VAL A 136 7.42 -8.35 -12.40
N TYR A 137 7.02 -9.28 -11.53
CA TYR A 137 6.45 -8.93 -10.23
C TYR A 137 7.37 -8.02 -9.43
N GLY A 138 8.63 -8.41 -9.26
CA GLY A 138 9.65 -7.61 -8.56
C GLY A 138 9.86 -6.24 -9.19
N GLN A 139 9.93 -6.16 -10.52
CA GLN A 139 10.04 -4.90 -11.26
C GLN A 139 8.86 -3.97 -10.97
N THR A 140 7.63 -4.50 -10.96
CA THR A 140 6.44 -3.69 -10.67
C THR A 140 6.40 -3.21 -9.22
N LYS A 141 6.84 -4.04 -8.26
CA LYS A 141 6.95 -3.66 -6.85
C LYS A 141 8.03 -2.59 -6.64
N ALA A 142 9.20 -2.75 -7.26
CA ALA A 142 10.26 -1.73 -7.21
C ALA A 142 9.81 -0.38 -7.80
N ALA A 143 9.07 -0.40 -8.90
CA ALA A 143 8.49 0.82 -9.49
C ALA A 143 7.50 1.50 -8.52
N GLY A 144 6.68 0.72 -7.81
CA GLY A 144 5.82 1.23 -6.74
C GLY A 144 6.59 1.85 -5.59
N ASP A 145 7.65 1.17 -5.13
CA ASP A 145 8.52 1.68 -4.06
C ASP A 145 9.14 3.04 -4.43
N ILE A 146 9.65 3.17 -5.67
CA ILE A 146 10.21 4.43 -6.17
C ILE A 146 9.15 5.56 -6.15
N ALA A 147 7.92 5.24 -6.57
CA ALA A 147 6.83 6.23 -6.56
C ALA A 147 6.45 6.64 -5.14
N VAL A 148 6.36 5.68 -4.21
CA VAL A 148 6.04 5.91 -2.80
C VAL A 148 7.13 6.69 -2.09
N ALA A 149 8.41 6.46 -2.41
CA ALA A 149 9.54 7.22 -1.88
C ALA A 149 9.48 8.72 -2.22
N GLY A 150 8.73 9.10 -3.26
CA GLY A 150 8.43 10.50 -3.57
C GLY A 150 7.39 11.17 -2.65
N CYS A 151 6.68 10.41 -1.83
CA CYS A 151 5.74 10.96 -0.85
C CYS A 151 6.51 11.43 0.40
N PRO A 152 6.37 12.70 0.84
CA PRO A 152 7.16 13.26 1.96
C PRO A 152 6.99 12.52 3.28
N ARG A 153 5.84 11.87 3.48
CA ARG A 153 5.49 11.13 4.70
C ARG A 153 5.16 9.69 4.32
N HIS A 154 6.17 8.84 4.27
CA HIS A 154 5.98 7.45 3.88
C HIS A 154 6.79 6.47 4.72
N TYR A 155 6.34 5.22 4.71
CA TYR A 155 7.07 4.03 5.14
C TYR A 155 6.90 2.97 4.06
N ILE A 156 8.00 2.32 3.66
CA ILE A 156 8.01 1.18 2.75
C ILE A 156 8.44 -0.04 3.57
N MET A 157 7.54 -1.00 3.73
CA MET A 157 7.76 -2.22 4.49
C MET A 157 7.99 -3.38 3.53
N ARG A 158 9.24 -3.77 3.33
CA ARG A 158 9.60 -4.93 2.51
C ARG A 158 9.57 -6.19 3.36
N SER A 159 8.85 -7.19 2.90
CA SER A 159 8.72 -8.48 3.57
C SER A 159 8.91 -9.59 2.55
N SER A 160 9.43 -10.72 3.00
CA SER A 160 9.35 -11.99 2.30
C SER A 160 7.99 -12.64 2.57
N TRP A 161 7.88 -13.91 2.50
CA TRP A 161 6.66 -14.70 2.69
C TRP A 161 5.74 -14.20 3.80
N VAL A 162 4.56 -13.70 3.43
CA VAL A 162 3.49 -13.37 4.39
C VAL A 162 2.65 -14.61 4.62
N ILE A 163 2.67 -15.11 5.86
CA ILE A 163 1.93 -16.31 6.27
C ILE A 163 0.91 -15.89 7.32
N GLY A 164 -0.37 -16.25 7.11
CA GLY A 164 -1.46 -15.90 8.01
C GLY A 164 -2.72 -16.70 7.70
N GLU A 165 -3.84 -16.29 8.30
CA GLU A 165 -5.14 -16.87 7.97
C GLU A 165 -5.56 -16.48 6.55
N GLY A 166 -6.09 -17.44 5.78
CA GLY A 166 -6.53 -17.26 4.41
C GLY A 166 -5.65 -17.99 3.39
N HIS A 167 -5.61 -17.47 2.16
CA HIS A 167 -4.84 -18.09 1.08
C HIS A 167 -3.37 -17.74 1.25
N ASN A 168 -2.57 -18.73 1.59
CA ASN A 168 -1.10 -18.63 1.61
C ASN A 168 -0.54 -19.07 0.26
N PHE A 169 0.58 -18.47 -0.13
CA PHE A 169 1.31 -18.80 -1.36
C PHE A 169 2.07 -20.12 -1.22
#